data_5c3ced35df30568dc0efa7727abef3a3
#
_entry.id   5c3ced35df30568dc0efa7727abef3a3
#
_cell.length_a   1.000
_cell.length_b   1.000
_cell.length_c   1.000
_cell.angle_alpha   90.00
_cell.angle_beta   90.00
_cell.angle_gamma   90.00
#
_symmetry.space_group_name_H-M   'P 1'
#
loop_
_entity.id
_entity.type
_entity.pdbx_description
1 polymer ?
#
loop_
_entity_poly.entity_id
_entity_poly.type
_entity_poly.pdbx_seq_one_letter_code
_entity_poly.pdbx_strand_id
1 'polypeptide(L)'
;MSVAPAAAAAIENVQAGVMKSIVPDPGWFDGDRSKFEDWWRGIQLFLKSNRVTGMDDKITAILARLRGGVAGIYAQKKLDEFDEDNDTQDWDEFVKEFKTTFSDKSKAADAEWKIKTFKQGKRNTADFMIEFEALATKADTDELHAIFLLKKNV
;
A
#
# COMPACT_ATOMS: atom_id res chain seq x y z
N MET A 1 23.95 -26.07 11.40
CA MET A 1 23.83 -26.36 10.98
C MET A 1 23.41 -26.05 10.69
N SER A 2 23.29 -25.81 10.86
CA SER A 2 23.04 -25.86 10.43
C SER A 2 22.63 -25.15 10.20
N VAL A 3 22.47 -24.93 10.42
CA VAL A 3 22.26 -24.76 10.08
C VAL A 3 21.78 -24.28 10.01
N ALA A 4 21.62 -24.08 10.20
CA ALA A 4 21.35 -24.08 10.03
C ALA A 4 20.75 -23.64 10.02
N PRO A 5 20.63 -23.66 10.13
CA PRO A 5 20.37 -23.55 9.93
C PRO A 5 19.93 -22.82 9.66
N ALA A 6 19.72 -22.57 9.75
CA ALA A 6 19.73 -22.51 9.27
C ALA A 6 19.89 -21.98 8.80
N ALA A 7 20.14 -21.80 8.83
CA ALA A 7 20.60 -21.91 8.21
C ALA A 7 20.60 -21.87 7.67
N ALA A 8 20.62 -21.91 7.82
CA ALA A 8 20.84 -22.27 7.20
C ALA A 8 20.26 -21.96 6.83
N ALA A 9 19.92 -21.77 7.02
CA ALA A 9 19.68 -21.77 6.55
C ALA A 9 19.45 -20.93 6.09
N ALA A 10 19.50 -20.63 6.12
CA ALA A 10 19.65 -20.29 5.55
C ALA A 10 19.95 -19.99 4.93
N ILE A 11 20.25 -20.15 4.95
CA ILE A 11 20.66 -20.15 4.33
C ILE A 11 20.54 -20.30 3.69
N GLU A 12 20.20 -20.18 3.99
CA GLU A 12 20.11 -20.34 3.37
C GLU A 12 19.77 -19.98 2.55
N ASN A 13 19.59 -20.10 2.31
CA ASN A 13 19.45 -19.67 1.52
C ASN A 13 19.84 -19.22 0.72
N VAL A 14 20.22 -19.35 0.52
CA VAL A 14 20.69 -18.91 -0.32
C VAL A 14 20.95 -19.18 -1.19
N GLN A 15 20.90 -19.76 -1.19
CA GLN A 15 21.08 -19.84 -1.92
C GLN A 15 21.12 -19.39 -2.84
N ALA A 16 21.41 -20.56 -2.72
CA ALA A 16 21.71 -20.04 -4.00
C ALA A 16 20.73 -19.00 -4.42
N GLY A 17 21.06 -18.17 -5.04
CA GLY A 17 20.23 -17.19 -5.60
C GLY A 17 19.09 -16.66 -4.77
N VAL A 18 18.89 -17.18 -3.62
CA VAL A 18 17.86 -16.66 -2.74
C VAL A 18 18.44 -15.48 -2.00
N MET A 19 18.06 -14.31 -2.47
CA MET A 19 18.47 -13.08 -1.83
C MET A 19 17.40 -12.65 -0.84
N LYS A 20 17.82 -12.23 0.33
CA LYS A 20 16.89 -11.64 1.27
C LYS A 20 16.37 -10.33 0.69
N SER A 21 15.09 -10.11 0.82
CA SER A 21 14.50 -8.85 0.43
C SER A 21 15.08 -7.73 1.29
N ILE A 22 15.50 -6.65 0.65
CA ILE A 22 15.95 -5.45 1.35
C ILE A 22 14.76 -4.62 1.83
N VAL A 23 13.57 -4.97 1.39
CA VAL A 23 12.34 -4.32 1.80
C VAL A 23 11.69 -5.18 2.89
N PRO A 24 11.42 -4.64 4.06
CA PRO A 24 10.81 -5.44 5.12
C PRO A 24 9.39 -5.86 4.77
N ASP A 25 8.99 -7.02 5.28
CA ASP A 25 7.61 -7.47 5.20
C ASP A 25 6.76 -6.49 6.02
N PRO A 26 5.66 -5.95 5.48
CA PRO A 26 4.84 -4.99 6.22
C PRO A 26 4.07 -5.60 7.39
N GLY A 27 4.01 -6.93 7.48
CA GLY A 27 3.29 -7.62 8.55
C GLY A 27 1.79 -7.68 8.30
N TRP A 28 1.06 -7.87 9.39
CA TRP A 28 -0.39 -8.06 9.33
C TRP A 28 -1.14 -6.75 9.25
N PHE A 29 -2.28 -6.78 8.58
CA PHE A 29 -3.23 -5.67 8.57
C PHE A 29 -4.55 -6.15 9.15
N ASP A 30 -5.09 -5.44 10.13
CA ASP A 30 -6.31 -5.82 10.85
C ASP A 30 -7.55 -5.05 10.40
N GLY A 31 -7.41 -4.14 9.45
CA GLY A 31 -8.51 -3.34 8.97
C GLY A 31 -8.56 -1.93 9.56
N ASP A 32 -7.59 -1.56 10.39
CA ASP A 32 -7.48 -0.20 10.92
C ASP A 32 -7.19 0.76 9.77
N ARG A 33 -8.19 1.55 9.41
CA ARG A 33 -8.11 2.43 8.24
C ARG A 33 -7.02 3.49 8.38
N SER A 34 -6.69 3.89 9.60
CA SER A 34 -5.63 4.87 9.81
C SER A 34 -4.25 4.35 9.43
N LYS A 35 -4.09 3.03 9.41
CA LYS A 35 -2.82 2.37 9.07
C LYS A 35 -2.78 1.85 7.64
N PHE A 36 -3.88 1.97 6.91
CA PHE A 36 -3.99 1.34 5.61
C PHE A 36 -2.95 1.84 4.61
N GLU A 37 -2.77 3.16 4.49
CA GLU A 37 -1.88 3.71 3.47
C GLU A 37 -0.43 3.29 3.66
N ASP A 38 0.05 3.32 4.89
CA ASP A 38 1.42 2.90 5.17
C ASP A 38 1.61 1.41 4.92
N TRP A 39 0.65 0.60 5.36
CA TRP A 39 0.70 -0.84 5.13
C TRP A 39 0.61 -1.16 3.65
N TRP A 40 -0.28 -0.49 2.92
CA TRP A 40 -0.48 -0.70 1.49
C TRP A 40 0.80 -0.37 0.71
N ARG A 41 1.44 0.74 1.04
CA ARG A 41 2.71 1.10 0.43
C ARG A 41 3.77 0.04 0.73
N GLY A 42 3.83 -0.42 1.96
CA GLY A 42 4.77 -1.45 2.39
C GLY A 42 4.59 -2.76 1.63
N ILE A 43 3.34 -3.22 1.49
CA ILE A 43 3.09 -4.48 0.79
C ILE A 43 3.41 -4.36 -0.71
N GLN A 44 3.13 -3.22 -1.32
CA GLN A 44 3.47 -3.00 -2.73
C GLN A 44 4.98 -3.07 -2.96
N LEU A 45 5.73 -2.40 -2.11
CA LEU A 45 7.19 -2.44 -2.19
C LEU A 45 7.73 -3.85 -1.94
N PHE A 46 7.16 -4.54 -0.99
CA PHE A 46 7.55 -5.91 -0.66
C PHE A 46 7.32 -6.86 -1.85
N LEU A 47 6.14 -6.79 -2.47
CA LEU A 47 5.81 -7.62 -3.63
C LEU A 47 6.74 -7.32 -4.80
N LYS A 48 7.00 -6.07 -5.05
CA LYS A 48 7.90 -5.66 -6.13
C LYS A 48 9.32 -6.14 -5.88
N SER A 49 9.81 -5.96 -4.66
CA SER A 49 11.16 -6.39 -4.28
C SER A 49 11.35 -7.89 -4.41
N ASN A 50 10.32 -8.65 -4.14
CA ASN A 50 10.37 -10.12 -4.24
C ASN A 50 9.95 -10.63 -5.61
N ARG A 51 9.75 -9.72 -6.56
CA ARG A 51 9.43 -10.06 -7.96
C ARG A 51 8.18 -10.90 -8.09
N VAL A 52 7.20 -10.63 -7.26
CA VAL A 52 5.90 -11.29 -7.35
C VAL A 52 5.11 -10.58 -8.45
N THR A 53 4.95 -11.23 -9.58
CA THR A 53 4.36 -10.62 -10.78
C THR A 53 2.99 -11.20 -11.15
N GLY A 54 2.71 -12.44 -10.72
CA GLY A 54 1.43 -13.07 -11.03
C GLY A 54 0.30 -12.42 -10.24
N MET A 55 -0.85 -12.23 -10.89
CA MET A 55 -2.01 -11.61 -10.23
C MET A 55 -2.48 -12.43 -9.03
N ASP A 56 -2.61 -13.74 -9.22
CA ASP A 56 -3.04 -14.63 -8.14
C ASP A 56 -2.06 -14.61 -6.98
N ASP A 57 -0.77 -14.60 -7.30
CA ASP A 57 0.28 -14.60 -6.27
C ASP A 57 0.24 -13.31 -5.44
N LYS A 58 0.01 -12.18 -6.10
CA LYS A 58 -0.10 -10.89 -5.40
C LYS A 58 -1.30 -10.87 -4.48
N ILE A 59 -2.44 -11.31 -4.99
CA ILE A 59 -3.69 -11.34 -4.21
C ILE A 59 -3.54 -12.30 -3.02
N THR A 60 -2.98 -13.47 -3.26
CA THR A 60 -2.74 -14.46 -2.20
C THR A 60 -1.83 -13.89 -1.11
N ALA A 61 -0.76 -13.21 -1.50
CA ALA A 61 0.16 -12.61 -0.55
C ALA A 61 -0.52 -11.56 0.33
N ILE A 62 -1.41 -10.77 -0.26
CA ILE A 62 -2.16 -9.76 0.48
C ILE A 62 -3.15 -10.42 1.44
N LEU A 63 -3.94 -11.37 0.95
CA LEU A 63 -4.94 -12.05 1.78
C LEU A 63 -4.29 -12.81 2.95
N ALA A 64 -3.10 -13.36 2.73
CA ALA A 64 -2.37 -14.08 3.77
C ALA A 64 -1.95 -13.17 4.93
N ARG A 65 -1.89 -11.87 4.70
CA ARG A 65 -1.47 -10.89 5.70
C ARG A 65 -2.63 -10.15 6.37
N LEU A 66 -3.85 -10.51 6.03
CA LEU A 66 -5.03 -9.94 6.68
C LEU A 66 -5.39 -10.79 7.89
N ARG A 67 -5.33 -10.18 9.07
CA ARG A 67 -5.60 -10.90 10.32
C ARG A 67 -6.31 -10.01 11.31
N GLY A 68 -7.31 -10.61 11.97
CA GLY A 68 -8.06 -9.92 13.01
C GLY A 68 -9.06 -8.94 12.45
N GLY A 69 -10.00 -8.52 13.29
CA GLY A 69 -10.98 -7.53 12.94
C GLY A 69 -11.68 -7.78 11.61
N VAL A 70 -12.05 -6.70 10.94
CA VAL A 70 -12.77 -6.78 9.66
C VAL A 70 -11.87 -7.30 8.54
N ALA A 71 -10.56 -7.12 8.65
CA ALA A 71 -9.64 -7.62 7.63
C ALA A 71 -9.63 -9.15 7.57
N GLY A 72 -9.63 -9.80 8.74
CA GLY A 72 -9.71 -11.25 8.79
C GLY A 72 -10.99 -11.80 8.20
N ILE A 73 -12.10 -11.13 8.47
CA ILE A 73 -13.41 -11.52 7.91
C ILE A 73 -13.41 -11.36 6.39
N TYR A 74 -12.86 -10.25 5.91
CA TYR A 74 -12.75 -9.99 4.48
C TYR A 74 -11.91 -11.07 3.78
N ALA A 75 -10.77 -11.43 4.38
CA ALA A 75 -9.89 -12.45 3.81
C ALA A 75 -10.59 -13.80 3.70
N GLN A 76 -11.31 -14.19 4.72
CA GLN A 76 -12.05 -15.46 4.72
C GLN A 76 -13.10 -15.47 3.60
N LYS A 77 -13.84 -14.39 3.46
CA LYS A 77 -14.83 -14.26 2.41
C LYS A 77 -14.21 -14.40 1.02
N LYS A 78 -13.07 -13.74 0.79
CA LYS A 78 -12.40 -13.79 -0.50
C LYS A 78 -11.84 -15.17 -0.81
N LEU A 79 -11.29 -15.84 0.19
CA LEU A 79 -10.79 -17.21 0.00
C LEU A 79 -11.92 -18.17 -0.34
N ASP A 80 -13.06 -18.02 0.32
CA ASP A 80 -14.23 -18.84 0.03
C ASP A 80 -14.73 -18.61 -1.42
N GLU A 81 -14.74 -17.36 -1.88
CA GLU A 81 -15.11 -17.04 -3.26
C GLU A 81 -14.17 -17.70 -4.27
N PHE A 82 -12.86 -17.67 -4.00
CA PHE A 82 -11.89 -18.30 -4.91
C PHE A 82 -12.07 -19.80 -4.97
N ASP A 83 -12.36 -20.44 -3.84
CA ASP A 83 -12.56 -21.88 -3.79
C ASP A 83 -13.82 -22.31 -4.55
N GLU A 84 -14.89 -21.52 -4.46
CA GLU A 84 -16.16 -21.85 -5.10
C GLU A 84 -16.11 -21.67 -6.62
N ASP A 85 -15.59 -20.56 -7.06
CA ASP A 85 -15.65 -20.16 -8.47
C ASP A 85 -14.47 -20.66 -9.27
N ASN A 86 -13.38 -21.00 -8.61
CA ASN A 86 -12.13 -21.39 -9.26
C ASN A 86 -11.69 -20.38 -10.32
N ASP A 87 -12.05 -19.13 -10.11
CA ASP A 87 -11.80 -18.05 -11.04
C ASP A 87 -10.57 -17.26 -10.61
N THR A 88 -9.80 -16.86 -11.60
CA THR A 88 -8.68 -15.96 -11.41
C THR A 88 -9.23 -14.55 -11.26
N GLN A 89 -9.01 -13.95 -10.11
CA GLN A 89 -9.46 -12.60 -9.90
C GLN A 89 -8.49 -11.61 -10.56
N ASP A 90 -9.07 -10.60 -11.24
CA ASP A 90 -8.29 -9.53 -11.84
C ASP A 90 -7.65 -8.68 -10.74
N TRP A 91 -6.34 -8.46 -10.87
CA TRP A 91 -5.57 -7.66 -9.92
C TRP A 91 -6.13 -6.23 -9.79
N ASP A 92 -6.45 -5.60 -10.93
CA ASP A 92 -6.94 -4.22 -10.91
C ASP A 92 -8.29 -4.10 -10.20
N GLU A 93 -9.17 -5.06 -10.44
CA GLU A 93 -10.47 -5.09 -9.76
C GLU A 93 -10.31 -5.34 -8.25
N PHE A 94 -9.42 -6.26 -7.89
CA PHE A 94 -9.13 -6.55 -6.49
C PHE A 94 -8.59 -5.31 -5.79
N VAL A 95 -7.63 -4.62 -6.39
CA VAL A 95 -7.03 -3.41 -5.82
C VAL A 95 -8.10 -2.35 -5.60
N LYS A 96 -8.95 -2.14 -6.59
CA LYS A 96 -10.02 -1.14 -6.50
C LYS A 96 -10.96 -1.45 -5.35
N GLU A 97 -11.42 -2.69 -5.26
CA GLU A 97 -12.32 -3.12 -4.19
C GLU A 97 -11.65 -3.01 -2.82
N PHE A 98 -10.42 -3.49 -2.73
CA PHE A 98 -9.66 -3.49 -1.48
C PHE A 98 -9.45 -2.08 -0.95
N LYS A 99 -9.03 -1.17 -1.81
CA LYS A 99 -8.85 0.24 -1.44
C LYS A 99 -10.17 0.88 -1.04
N THR A 100 -11.23 0.60 -1.77
CA THR A 100 -12.56 1.14 -1.43
C THR A 100 -13.00 0.66 -0.06
N THR A 101 -12.69 -0.58 0.28
CA THR A 101 -13.10 -1.19 1.54
C THR A 101 -12.30 -0.64 2.73
N PHE A 102 -11.00 -0.48 2.58
CA PHE A 102 -10.12 -0.23 3.71
C PHE A 102 -9.43 1.13 3.74
N SER A 103 -9.49 1.92 2.67
CA SER A 103 -8.89 3.25 2.71
C SER A 103 -9.66 4.17 3.64
N ASP A 104 -8.93 5.10 4.23
CA ASP A 104 -9.54 6.10 5.11
C ASP A 104 -10.10 7.23 4.26
N LYS A 105 -11.41 7.24 4.10
CA LYS A 105 -12.09 8.22 3.25
C LYS A 105 -12.01 9.64 3.80
N SER A 106 -11.77 9.78 5.09
CA SER A 106 -11.64 11.10 5.69
C SER A 106 -10.33 11.78 5.31
N LYS A 107 -9.31 11.01 4.96
CA LYS A 107 -8.00 11.56 4.59
C LYS A 107 -8.04 12.42 3.33
N ALA A 108 -8.87 12.04 2.35
CA ALA A 108 -9.02 12.85 1.13
C ALA A 108 -9.65 14.19 1.45
N ALA A 109 -10.69 14.21 2.29
CA ALA A 109 -11.34 15.45 2.70
C ALA A 109 -10.39 16.34 3.51
N ASP A 110 -9.64 15.74 4.44
CA ASP A 110 -8.64 16.47 5.24
C ASP A 110 -7.56 17.08 4.34
N ALA A 111 -7.08 16.31 3.37
CA ALA A 111 -6.05 16.79 2.45
C ALA A 111 -6.59 17.92 1.58
N GLU A 112 -7.84 17.83 1.15
CA GLU A 112 -8.49 18.87 0.35
C GLU A 112 -8.57 20.19 1.14
N TRP A 113 -8.94 20.11 2.41
CA TRP A 113 -8.97 21.28 3.27
C TRP A 113 -7.57 21.84 3.47
N LYS A 114 -6.59 20.98 3.73
CA LYS A 114 -5.21 21.40 3.96
C LYS A 114 -4.61 22.09 2.74
N ILE A 115 -4.86 21.57 1.53
CA ILE A 115 -4.30 22.17 0.32
C ILE A 115 -4.85 23.56 0.06
N LYS A 116 -6.10 23.81 0.42
CA LYS A 116 -6.71 25.14 0.27
C LYS A 116 -6.08 26.18 1.18
N THR A 117 -5.56 25.76 2.33
CA THR A 117 -4.99 26.66 3.31
C THR A 117 -3.46 26.58 3.39
N PHE A 118 -2.85 25.70 2.60
CA PHE A 118 -1.41 25.44 2.65
C PHE A 118 -0.64 26.59 1.98
N LYS A 119 0.22 27.22 2.75
CA LYS A 119 1.02 28.36 2.27
C LYS A 119 2.49 27.99 2.35
N GLN A 120 3.28 28.58 1.46
CA GLN A 120 4.73 28.36 1.46
C GLN A 120 5.36 28.82 2.77
N GLY A 121 4.99 29.99 3.25
CA GLY A 121 5.54 30.52 4.49
C GLY A 121 7.04 30.60 4.43
N LYS A 122 7.71 30.03 5.45
CA LYS A 122 9.16 30.03 5.54
C LYS A 122 9.83 28.82 4.89
N ARG A 123 9.06 27.93 4.27
CA ARG A 123 9.60 26.75 3.59
C ARG A 123 10.37 27.18 2.36
N ASN A 124 11.43 26.43 2.02
CA ASN A 124 12.05 26.65 0.72
C ASN A 124 11.12 26.11 -0.37
N THR A 125 11.34 26.55 -1.61
CA THR A 125 10.45 26.22 -2.74
C THR A 125 10.37 24.72 -2.98
N ALA A 126 11.52 24.01 -2.88
CA ALA A 126 11.53 22.57 -3.12
C ALA A 126 10.66 21.82 -2.10
N ASP A 127 10.83 22.13 -0.82
CA ASP A 127 10.04 21.49 0.24
C ASP A 127 8.57 21.80 0.10
N PHE A 128 8.23 23.06 -0.20
CA PHE A 128 6.85 23.46 -0.41
C PHE A 128 6.21 22.67 -1.55
N MET A 129 6.93 22.52 -2.67
CA MET A 129 6.42 21.80 -3.83
C MET A 129 6.18 20.32 -3.51
N ILE A 130 7.08 19.69 -2.78
CA ILE A 130 6.92 18.28 -2.40
C ILE A 130 5.68 18.12 -1.54
N GLU A 131 5.51 18.96 -0.54
CA GLU A 131 4.36 18.86 0.37
C GLU A 131 3.06 19.21 -0.35
N PHE A 132 3.08 20.22 -1.22
CA PHE A 132 1.90 20.61 -1.99
C PHE A 132 1.45 19.48 -2.92
N GLU A 133 2.39 18.88 -3.65
CA GLU A 133 2.07 17.79 -4.57
C GLU A 133 1.51 16.59 -3.83
N ALA A 134 2.05 16.28 -2.65
CA ALA A 134 1.53 15.20 -1.83
C ALA A 134 0.08 15.47 -1.39
N LEU A 135 -0.22 16.70 -0.99
CA LEU A 135 -1.59 17.09 -0.62
C LEU A 135 -2.54 17.01 -1.81
N ALA A 136 -2.08 17.47 -2.98
CA ALA A 136 -2.90 17.45 -4.19
C ALA A 136 -3.26 16.01 -4.58
N THR A 137 -2.31 15.10 -4.47
CA THR A 137 -2.54 13.69 -4.75
C THR A 137 -3.54 13.08 -3.78
N LYS A 138 -3.39 13.35 -2.49
CA LYS A 138 -4.31 12.82 -1.46
C LYS A 138 -5.72 13.39 -1.60
N ALA A 139 -5.83 14.64 -2.02
CA ALA A 139 -7.11 15.31 -2.21
C ALA A 139 -7.77 14.93 -3.54
N ASP A 140 -7.08 14.16 -4.38
CA ASP A 140 -7.54 13.81 -5.72
C ASP A 140 -7.90 15.06 -6.53
N THR A 141 -7.06 16.09 -6.41
CA THR A 141 -7.26 17.37 -7.08
C THR A 141 -6.77 17.27 -8.52
N ASP A 142 -7.57 17.72 -9.47
CA ASP A 142 -7.15 17.71 -10.86
C ASP A 142 -6.00 18.71 -11.10
N GLU A 143 -5.31 18.55 -12.22
CA GLU A 143 -4.10 19.29 -12.51
C GLU A 143 -4.35 20.80 -12.58
N LEU A 144 -5.42 21.20 -13.23
CA LEU A 144 -5.73 22.64 -13.37
C LEU A 144 -6.05 23.27 -12.04
N HIS A 145 -6.82 22.58 -11.22
CA HIS A 145 -7.18 23.07 -9.89
C HIS A 145 -5.94 23.13 -8.99
N ALA A 146 -5.06 22.14 -9.10
CA ALA A 146 -3.80 22.13 -8.35
C ALA A 146 -2.93 23.32 -8.72
N ILE A 147 -2.81 23.63 -10.02
CA ILE A 147 -2.05 24.79 -10.49
C ILE A 147 -2.64 26.09 -9.92
N PHE A 148 -3.95 26.20 -9.95
CA PHE A 148 -4.64 27.36 -9.40
C PHE A 148 -4.31 27.55 -7.92
N LEU A 149 -4.42 26.49 -7.14
CA LEU A 149 -4.13 26.53 -5.71
C LEU A 149 -2.67 26.83 -5.45
N LEU A 150 -1.78 26.30 -6.27
CA LEU A 150 -0.36 26.56 -6.13
C LEU A 150 -0.07 28.04 -6.27
N LYS A 151 -0.60 28.66 -7.31
CA LYS A 151 -0.42 30.11 -7.56
C LYS A 151 -0.99 30.95 -6.43
N LYS A 152 -2.11 30.53 -5.87
CA LYS A 152 -2.77 31.23 -4.77
C LYS A 152 -1.96 31.11 -3.48
N ASN A 153 -1.33 29.95 -3.24
CA ASN A 153 -0.73 29.61 -1.96
C ASN A 153 0.76 29.92 -1.84
N VAL A 154 1.39 30.20 -2.94
CA VAL A 154 2.82 30.60 -2.95
C VAL A 154 3.05 31.95 -2.27
#